data_03d16a95fc160cd2a59c2bef2a676d25
#
_entry.id   03d16a95fc160cd2a59c2bef2a676d25
#
_cell.length_a   1.000
_cell.length_b   1.000
_cell.length_c   1.000
_cell.angle_alpha   90.00
_cell.angle_beta   90.00
_cell.angle_gamma   90.00
#
_symmetry.space_group_name_H-M   'P 1'
#
loop_
_entity.id
_entity.type
_entity.pdbx_description
1 polymer ?
#
loop_
_entity_poly.entity_id
_entity_poly.type
_entity_poly.pdbx_seq_one_letter_code
_entity_poly.pdbx_strand_id
1 'polypeptide(L)'
;LELKEQGRLFSEDTYEPMAGQLKAKTSGVIKALCLHIAHTCNLNCSYCFASQGKYHGDRALMSFETGKRALDFLVENSGTRRNLEVDFFGGEPLMNFDVVKQLVEYARSIEKDAGKNFRFTLTTNGMLIDDDVIEFANKEMSNVVLSLDGRKEVHDRYRVDYSGKGSFDTIVPKFQKLVKAREGKNYYMRGTFTHANPDFLKDVQQMLDLGFRELSMEPVVAKSDDPSALTEADREVVMKQYEDLAKLMLEYDEKKDPFTFYHYMIDLKGGPCIYKRISGCGSGTEYMAVTPWGDLYPCLLYTSDAARR
;
A
#
# COMPACT_ATOMS: atom_id res chain seq x y z
N LEU A 1 -9.08 37.26 -14.12
CA LEU A 1 -8.79 38.69 -13.91
C LEU A 1 -9.24 39.12 -12.52
N GLU A 2 -10.51 38.89 -12.15
CA GLU A 2 -11.11 39.33 -10.88
C GLU A 2 -10.33 38.89 -9.61
N LEU A 3 -9.86 37.65 -9.52
CA LEU A 3 -9.06 37.18 -8.38
C LEU A 3 -7.69 37.86 -8.27
N LYS A 4 -7.12 38.30 -9.40
CA LYS A 4 -5.88 39.06 -9.43
C LYS A 4 -6.11 40.49 -8.97
N GLU A 5 -7.19 41.11 -9.41
CA GLU A 5 -7.58 42.46 -8.98
C GLU A 5 -7.94 42.53 -7.50
N GLN A 6 -8.49 41.44 -6.95
CA GLN A 6 -8.76 41.30 -5.50
C GLN A 6 -7.51 40.94 -4.68
N GLY A 7 -6.32 40.82 -5.29
CA GLY A 7 -5.10 40.42 -4.60
C GLY A 7 -5.10 38.98 -4.07
N ARG A 8 -6.05 38.14 -4.57
CA ARG A 8 -6.20 36.73 -4.14
C ARG A 8 -5.44 35.73 -5.02
N LEU A 9 -4.92 36.19 -6.15
CA LEU A 9 -4.09 35.41 -7.05
C LEU A 9 -2.77 36.15 -7.25
N PHE A 10 -1.66 35.42 -7.13
CA PHE A 10 -0.29 35.95 -7.15
C PHE A 10 -0.04 37.00 -6.02
N SER A 11 -0.66 36.80 -4.85
CA SER A 11 -0.34 37.55 -3.66
C SER A 11 1.09 37.26 -3.20
N GLU A 12 1.72 38.21 -2.50
CA GLU A 12 3.00 38.01 -1.87
C GLU A 12 2.99 36.83 -0.91
N ASP A 13 4.02 35.97 -0.97
CA ASP A 13 4.16 34.84 -0.05
C ASP A 13 4.68 35.33 1.31
N THR A 14 3.75 35.69 2.19
CA THR A 14 4.06 36.11 3.56
C THR A 14 4.63 34.97 4.42
N TYR A 15 4.59 33.72 3.96
CA TYR A 15 5.10 32.55 4.68
C TYR A 15 6.51 32.13 4.23
N GLU A 16 7.07 32.72 3.16
CA GLU A 16 8.42 32.43 2.69
C GLU A 16 9.48 32.44 3.81
N PRO A 17 9.50 33.43 4.73
CA PRO A 17 10.46 33.43 5.84
C PRO A 17 10.29 32.26 6.82
N MET A 18 9.12 31.61 6.83
CA MET A 18 8.82 30.45 7.69
C MET A 18 9.18 29.11 7.05
N ALA A 19 9.52 29.08 5.77
CA ALA A 19 9.76 27.84 5.02
C ALA A 19 10.85 26.97 5.68
N GLY A 20 11.95 27.57 6.14
CA GLY A 20 12.99 26.87 6.88
C GLY A 20 12.53 26.25 8.19
N GLN A 21 11.65 26.93 8.92
CA GLN A 21 11.07 26.43 10.18
C GLN A 21 10.09 25.26 9.91
N LEU A 22 9.31 25.34 8.84
CA LEU A 22 8.41 24.27 8.44
C LEU A 22 9.19 22.99 8.09
N LYS A 23 10.28 23.12 7.34
CA LYS A 23 11.17 22.00 7.01
C LYS A 23 11.80 21.40 8.28
N ALA A 24 12.26 22.21 9.22
CA ALA A 24 12.80 21.73 10.49
C ALA A 24 11.75 20.99 11.35
N LYS A 25 10.49 21.44 11.33
CA LYS A 25 9.38 20.74 12.02
C LYS A 25 8.96 19.44 11.36
N THR A 26 9.23 19.28 10.07
CA THR A 26 8.93 18.06 9.29
C THR A 26 10.13 17.15 9.11
N SER A 27 11.34 17.56 9.53
CA SER A 27 12.50 16.67 9.69
C SER A 27 12.20 15.69 10.82
N GLY A 28 11.46 14.65 10.45
CA GLY A 28 10.84 13.75 11.40
C GLY A 28 11.78 12.63 11.84
N VAL A 29 11.40 12.03 12.93
CA VAL A 29 11.87 10.72 13.37
C VAL A 29 11.23 9.65 12.50
N ILE A 30 11.88 8.51 12.35
CA ILE A 30 11.33 7.39 11.60
C ILE A 30 10.07 6.87 12.31
N LYS A 31 8.98 6.73 11.56
CA LYS A 31 7.69 6.24 12.08
C LYS A 31 7.31 4.88 11.55
N ALA A 32 7.86 4.50 10.39
CA ALA A 32 7.45 3.29 9.71
C ALA A 32 8.59 2.66 8.91
N LEU A 33 8.60 1.33 8.86
CA LEU A 33 9.45 0.54 7.98
C LEU A 33 8.60 -0.39 7.12
N CYS A 34 8.96 -0.48 5.84
CA CYS A 34 8.51 -1.52 4.94
C CYS A 34 9.59 -2.62 4.91
N LEU A 35 9.32 -3.75 5.52
CA LEU A 35 10.23 -4.89 5.49
C LEU A 35 9.94 -5.74 4.25
N HIS A 36 10.88 -5.79 3.32
CA HIS A 36 10.83 -6.71 2.19
C HIS A 36 11.19 -8.11 2.67
N ILE A 37 10.22 -8.80 3.23
CA ILE A 37 10.36 -10.14 3.82
C ILE A 37 10.83 -11.16 2.77
N ALA A 38 10.44 -10.96 1.51
CA ALA A 38 10.84 -11.80 0.41
C ALA A 38 11.10 -10.99 -0.87
N HIS A 39 12.30 -11.08 -1.41
CA HIS A 39 12.61 -10.70 -2.80
C HIS A 39 12.35 -11.88 -3.72
N THR A 40 11.17 -12.48 -3.59
CA THR A 40 10.65 -13.53 -4.47
C THR A 40 9.11 -13.54 -4.39
N CYS A 41 8.46 -14.08 -5.41
CA CYS A 41 7.01 -14.18 -5.46
C CYS A 41 6.59 -15.52 -6.11
N ASN A 42 5.45 -16.05 -5.71
CA ASN A 42 4.82 -17.23 -6.30
C ASN A 42 3.88 -16.90 -7.48
N LEU A 43 3.69 -15.61 -7.79
CA LEU A 43 3.02 -15.14 -9.01
C LEU A 43 4.01 -14.48 -9.97
N ASN A 44 3.64 -14.48 -11.26
CA ASN A 44 4.41 -13.92 -12.37
C ASN A 44 3.63 -12.77 -13.03
N CYS A 45 3.21 -11.79 -12.23
CA CYS A 45 2.41 -10.66 -12.72
C CYS A 45 3.20 -9.83 -13.73
N SER A 46 2.65 -9.62 -14.95
CA SER A 46 3.37 -8.94 -16.03
C SER A 46 3.59 -7.45 -15.78
N TYR A 47 2.68 -6.76 -15.09
CA TYR A 47 2.82 -5.34 -14.74
C TYR A 47 3.60 -5.09 -13.42
N CYS A 48 4.20 -6.11 -12.83
CA CYS A 48 4.81 -6.00 -11.50
C CYS A 48 6.00 -5.04 -11.47
N PHE A 49 5.87 -3.90 -10.80
CA PHE A 49 6.97 -2.95 -10.62
C PHE A 49 8.19 -3.55 -9.92
N ALA A 50 7.96 -4.60 -9.10
CA ALA A 50 9.00 -5.31 -8.35
C ALA A 50 9.63 -6.47 -9.14
N SER A 51 9.42 -6.55 -10.47
CA SER A 51 9.96 -7.64 -11.32
C SER A 51 9.73 -9.02 -10.71
N GLN A 52 8.46 -9.33 -10.41
CA GLN A 52 8.02 -10.57 -9.74
C GLN A 52 8.72 -10.79 -8.39
N GLY A 53 8.90 -9.70 -7.65
CA GLY A 53 9.52 -9.66 -6.34
C GLY A 53 11.04 -9.60 -6.33
N LYS A 54 11.72 -9.66 -7.47
CA LYS A 54 13.20 -9.59 -7.53
C LYS A 54 13.75 -8.16 -7.39
N TYR A 55 12.92 -7.14 -7.63
CA TYR A 55 13.34 -5.72 -7.64
C TYR A 55 14.55 -5.48 -8.55
N HIS A 56 14.60 -6.14 -9.70
CA HIS A 56 15.70 -6.15 -10.67
C HIS A 56 17.05 -6.67 -10.13
N GLY A 57 17.04 -7.37 -8.99
CA GLY A 57 18.20 -7.98 -8.34
C GLY A 57 18.02 -9.49 -8.13
N ASP A 58 18.71 -10.02 -7.14
CA ASP A 58 18.67 -11.43 -6.77
C ASP A 58 17.43 -11.77 -5.95
N ARG A 59 17.05 -13.06 -5.97
CA ARG A 59 16.02 -13.60 -5.07
C ARG A 59 16.63 -13.85 -3.70
N ALA A 60 15.92 -13.43 -2.65
CA ALA A 60 16.31 -13.66 -1.27
C ALA A 60 15.09 -13.70 -0.36
N LEU A 61 15.26 -14.33 0.81
CA LEU A 61 14.35 -14.24 1.94
C LEU A 61 15.06 -13.51 3.07
N MET A 62 14.35 -12.61 3.75
CA MET A 62 14.90 -11.91 4.92
C MET A 62 15.15 -12.90 6.06
N SER A 63 16.32 -12.83 6.68
CA SER A 63 16.57 -13.59 7.91
C SER A 63 15.91 -12.92 9.11
N PHE A 64 15.62 -13.69 10.15
CA PHE A 64 15.15 -13.13 11.42
C PHE A 64 16.11 -12.07 11.97
N GLU A 65 17.40 -12.30 11.91
CA GLU A 65 18.43 -11.37 12.40
C GLU A 65 18.41 -10.03 11.65
N THR A 66 18.19 -10.07 10.32
CA THR A 66 18.06 -8.84 9.52
C THR A 66 16.81 -8.06 9.91
N GLY A 67 15.66 -8.75 9.99
CA GLY A 67 14.41 -8.13 10.40
C GLY A 67 14.45 -7.60 11.83
N LYS A 68 15.06 -8.34 12.76
CA LYS A 68 15.27 -7.91 14.14
C LYS A 68 16.08 -6.60 14.20
N ARG A 69 17.20 -6.52 13.49
CA ARG A 69 18.02 -5.29 13.45
C ARG A 69 17.23 -4.11 12.85
N ALA A 70 16.35 -4.36 11.87
CA ALA A 70 15.49 -3.33 11.33
C ALA A 70 14.48 -2.82 12.38
N LEU A 71 13.90 -3.70 13.19
CA LEU A 71 13.01 -3.30 14.29
C LEU A 71 13.73 -2.53 15.37
N ASP A 72 14.94 -2.96 15.77
CA ASP A 72 15.80 -2.24 16.72
C ASP A 72 16.13 -0.82 16.19
N PHE A 73 16.52 -0.72 14.91
CA PHE A 73 16.77 0.54 14.23
C PHE A 73 15.53 1.46 14.25
N LEU A 74 14.34 0.93 14.01
CA LEU A 74 13.10 1.70 14.07
C LEU A 74 12.85 2.26 15.47
N VAL A 75 13.05 1.44 16.51
CA VAL A 75 12.89 1.89 17.91
C VAL A 75 13.89 3.00 18.24
N GLU A 76 15.17 2.80 17.93
CA GLU A 76 16.26 3.75 18.22
C GLU A 76 16.08 5.10 17.53
N ASN A 77 15.52 5.09 16.31
CA ASN A 77 15.37 6.29 15.46
C ASN A 77 13.97 6.89 15.47
N SER A 78 13.06 6.40 16.30
CA SER A 78 11.67 6.88 16.40
C SER A 78 11.47 7.98 17.44
N GLY A 79 12.49 8.37 18.19
CA GLY A 79 12.42 9.39 19.24
C GLY A 79 11.30 9.12 20.25
N THR A 80 10.50 10.11 20.55
CA THR A 80 9.36 10.00 21.49
C THR A 80 8.09 9.42 20.87
N ARG A 81 8.09 9.05 19.57
CA ARG A 81 6.92 8.49 18.89
C ARG A 81 6.56 7.13 19.50
N ARG A 82 5.34 6.98 19.97
CA ARG A 82 4.84 5.75 20.59
C ARG A 82 4.41 4.72 19.54
N ASN A 83 3.60 5.13 18.56
CA ASN A 83 3.08 4.20 17.56
C ASN A 83 4.05 4.10 16.38
N LEU A 84 4.47 2.88 16.08
CA LEU A 84 5.38 2.53 15.00
C LEU A 84 4.67 1.59 14.02
N GLU A 85 4.80 1.86 12.73
CA GLU A 85 4.20 1.06 11.67
C GLU A 85 5.25 0.12 11.08
N VAL A 86 4.89 -1.12 10.84
CA VAL A 86 5.73 -2.10 10.15
C VAL A 86 4.90 -2.79 9.08
N ASP A 87 5.29 -2.60 7.82
CA ASP A 87 4.64 -3.22 6.67
C ASP A 87 5.44 -4.45 6.25
N PHE A 88 4.85 -5.64 6.33
CA PHE A 88 5.39 -6.85 5.73
C PHE A 88 5.03 -6.88 4.25
N PHE A 89 6.05 -6.74 3.41
CA PHE A 89 5.93 -6.52 1.98
C PHE A 89 7.00 -7.30 1.19
N GLY A 90 7.21 -6.92 -0.07
CA GLY A 90 8.22 -7.47 -0.97
C GLY A 90 7.58 -8.08 -2.22
N GLY A 91 8.00 -9.27 -2.61
CA GLY A 91 7.31 -10.06 -3.63
C GLY A 91 6.03 -10.66 -3.07
N GLU A 92 6.15 -11.74 -2.28
CA GLU A 92 5.06 -12.29 -1.49
C GLU A 92 5.56 -12.63 -0.08
N PRO A 93 5.18 -11.86 0.95
CA PRO A 93 5.69 -12.05 2.31
C PRO A 93 5.30 -13.39 2.93
N LEU A 94 4.17 -14.00 2.54
CA LEU A 94 3.78 -15.31 3.03
C LEU A 94 4.71 -16.45 2.59
N MET A 95 5.59 -16.22 1.62
CA MET A 95 6.67 -17.19 1.28
C MET A 95 7.73 -17.29 2.39
N ASN A 96 7.73 -16.37 3.34
CA ASN A 96 8.64 -16.34 4.49
C ASN A 96 7.87 -16.08 5.79
N PHE A 97 6.71 -16.71 5.92
CA PHE A 97 5.74 -16.42 6.97
C PHE A 97 6.26 -16.72 8.37
N ASP A 98 7.12 -17.74 8.53
CA ASP A 98 7.71 -18.06 9.83
C ASP A 98 8.58 -16.92 10.37
N VAL A 99 9.30 -16.22 9.49
CA VAL A 99 10.06 -15.02 9.88
C VAL A 99 9.13 -13.87 10.23
N VAL A 100 8.01 -13.70 9.54
CA VAL A 100 6.98 -12.70 9.92
C VAL A 100 6.49 -12.97 11.33
N LYS A 101 6.15 -14.23 11.68
CA LYS A 101 5.69 -14.60 13.02
C LYS A 101 6.77 -14.30 14.09
N GLN A 102 8.01 -14.67 13.84
CA GLN A 102 9.13 -14.42 14.76
C GLN A 102 9.38 -12.92 14.98
N LEU A 103 9.30 -12.11 13.92
CA LEU A 103 9.48 -10.65 14.01
C LEU A 103 8.36 -9.98 14.80
N VAL A 104 7.11 -10.42 14.63
CA VAL A 104 5.98 -9.93 15.43
C VAL A 104 6.15 -10.30 16.89
N GLU A 105 6.51 -11.54 17.20
CA GLU A 105 6.77 -11.99 18.57
C GLU A 105 7.89 -11.17 19.21
N TYR A 106 9.00 -10.97 18.49
CA TYR A 106 10.10 -10.13 18.95
C TYR A 106 9.65 -8.69 19.23
N ALA A 107 8.94 -8.05 18.29
CA ALA A 107 8.45 -6.69 18.47
C ALA A 107 7.55 -6.57 19.71
N ARG A 108 6.62 -7.52 19.90
CA ARG A 108 5.76 -7.56 21.11
C ARG A 108 6.57 -7.69 22.40
N SER A 109 7.69 -8.46 22.37
CA SER A 109 8.52 -8.65 23.56
C SER A 109 9.23 -7.36 24.02
N ILE A 110 9.55 -6.45 23.08
CA ILE A 110 10.27 -5.21 23.37
C ILE A 110 9.38 -3.99 23.57
N GLU A 111 8.08 -4.04 23.21
CA GLU A 111 7.16 -2.91 23.24
C GLU A 111 7.13 -2.20 24.59
N LYS A 112 7.01 -2.95 25.67
CA LYS A 112 6.84 -2.41 27.01
C LYS A 112 8.08 -1.65 27.45
N ASP A 113 9.24 -2.24 27.30
CA ASP A 113 10.51 -1.67 27.79
C ASP A 113 10.94 -0.46 26.93
N ALA A 114 10.64 -0.52 25.62
CA ALA A 114 10.89 0.59 24.70
C ALA A 114 9.83 1.72 24.78
N GLY A 115 8.70 1.50 25.47
CA GLY A 115 7.58 2.46 25.49
C GLY A 115 6.92 2.64 24.12
N LYS A 116 6.95 1.61 23.27
CA LYS A 116 6.44 1.62 21.88
C LYS A 116 5.17 0.78 21.75
N ASN A 117 4.50 0.95 20.61
CA ASN A 117 3.35 0.15 20.20
C ASN A 117 3.46 -0.10 18.70
N PHE A 118 3.76 -1.33 18.32
CA PHE A 118 3.88 -1.71 16.90
C PHE A 118 2.51 -2.01 16.29
N ARG A 119 2.28 -1.45 15.11
CA ARG A 119 1.12 -1.75 14.26
C ARG A 119 1.61 -2.38 12.98
N PHE A 120 1.15 -3.60 12.72
CA PHE A 120 1.60 -4.39 11.59
C PHE A 120 0.60 -4.35 10.46
N THR A 121 1.09 -4.21 9.24
CA THR A 121 0.35 -4.40 7.99
C THR A 121 0.94 -5.57 7.21
N LEU A 122 0.09 -6.44 6.70
CA LEU A 122 0.48 -7.53 5.79
C LEU A 122 -0.12 -7.27 4.42
N THR A 123 0.72 -7.19 3.38
CA THR A 123 0.27 -7.11 1.98
C THR A 123 0.50 -8.45 1.30
N THR A 124 -0.55 -9.07 0.75
CA THR A 124 -0.43 -10.40 0.14
C THR A 124 -1.23 -10.54 -1.15
N ASN A 125 -0.74 -11.38 -2.06
CA ASN A 125 -1.45 -11.80 -3.26
C ASN A 125 -2.51 -12.90 -2.99
N GLY A 126 -2.57 -13.43 -1.77
CA GLY A 126 -3.59 -14.37 -1.31
C GLY A 126 -3.37 -15.84 -1.63
N MET A 127 -2.44 -16.20 -2.49
CA MET A 127 -2.23 -17.59 -2.92
C MET A 127 -1.92 -18.52 -1.74
N LEU A 128 -1.17 -18.04 -0.74
CA LEU A 128 -0.71 -18.80 0.42
C LEU A 128 -1.57 -18.60 1.67
N ILE A 129 -2.68 -17.88 1.60
CA ILE A 129 -3.59 -17.76 2.74
C ILE A 129 -4.20 -19.14 3.05
N ASP A 130 -4.09 -19.53 4.30
CA ASP A 130 -4.71 -20.69 4.94
C ASP A 130 -5.26 -20.32 6.32
N ASP A 131 -5.67 -21.29 7.11
CA ASP A 131 -6.26 -21.05 8.42
C ASP A 131 -5.26 -20.49 9.45
N ASP A 132 -3.99 -20.91 9.39
CA ASP A 132 -2.92 -20.38 10.25
C ASP A 132 -2.67 -18.89 9.95
N VAL A 133 -2.59 -18.52 8.67
CA VAL A 133 -2.45 -17.12 8.24
C VAL A 133 -3.65 -16.29 8.68
N ILE A 134 -4.88 -16.80 8.56
CA ILE A 134 -6.11 -16.08 8.96
C ILE A 134 -6.11 -15.84 10.47
N GLU A 135 -5.83 -16.87 11.27
CA GLU A 135 -5.78 -16.74 12.73
C GLU A 135 -4.71 -15.74 13.16
N PHE A 136 -3.51 -15.88 12.64
CA PHE A 136 -2.39 -14.98 12.96
C PHE A 136 -2.69 -13.53 12.54
N ALA A 137 -3.17 -13.32 11.31
CA ALA A 137 -3.49 -11.98 10.81
C ALA A 137 -4.60 -11.32 11.65
N ASN A 138 -5.60 -12.07 12.09
CA ASN A 138 -6.66 -11.54 12.92
C ASN A 138 -6.21 -11.22 14.35
N LYS A 139 -5.20 -11.91 14.85
CA LYS A 139 -4.62 -11.65 16.16
C LYS A 139 -3.65 -10.47 16.15
N GLU A 140 -2.73 -10.43 15.19
CA GLU A 140 -1.55 -9.57 15.25
C GLU A 140 -1.57 -8.40 14.25
N MET A 141 -2.23 -8.53 13.09
CA MET A 141 -2.21 -7.50 12.06
C MET A 141 -3.25 -6.42 12.30
N SER A 142 -2.80 -5.18 12.44
CA SER A 142 -3.66 -3.99 12.51
C SER A 142 -4.40 -3.78 11.18
N ASN A 143 -3.76 -4.14 10.07
CA ASN A 143 -4.34 -4.03 8.73
C ASN A 143 -3.87 -5.18 7.83
N VAL A 144 -4.68 -5.56 6.85
CA VAL A 144 -4.33 -6.53 5.81
C VAL A 144 -4.69 -5.96 4.44
N VAL A 145 -3.73 -5.95 3.54
CA VAL A 145 -3.89 -5.50 2.16
C VAL A 145 -3.98 -6.72 1.25
N LEU A 146 -5.11 -6.86 0.56
CA LEU A 146 -5.43 -8.00 -0.28
C LEU A 146 -5.42 -7.60 -1.75
N SER A 147 -4.53 -8.19 -2.53
CA SER A 147 -4.30 -7.81 -3.93
C SER A 147 -5.34 -8.41 -4.85
N LEU A 148 -6.30 -7.62 -5.34
CA LEU A 148 -7.36 -8.03 -6.27
C LEU A 148 -7.65 -6.89 -7.26
N ASP A 149 -7.63 -7.17 -8.57
CA ASP A 149 -7.82 -6.14 -9.60
C ASP A 149 -9.30 -6.02 -10.08
N GLY A 150 -10.23 -6.66 -9.40
CA GLY A 150 -11.67 -6.59 -9.72
C GLY A 150 -12.15 -7.77 -10.56
N ARG A 151 -12.59 -7.52 -11.80
CA ARG A 151 -13.13 -8.57 -12.70
C ARG A 151 -12.11 -9.69 -12.94
N LYS A 152 -12.61 -10.91 -13.03
CA LYS A 152 -11.75 -12.10 -13.23
C LYS A 152 -10.86 -11.98 -14.47
N GLU A 153 -11.41 -11.57 -15.60
CA GLU A 153 -10.67 -11.43 -16.85
C GLU A 153 -9.60 -10.33 -16.79
N VAL A 154 -9.81 -9.28 -15.98
CA VAL A 154 -8.83 -8.23 -15.72
C VAL A 154 -7.73 -8.77 -14.81
N HIS A 155 -8.11 -9.37 -13.70
CA HIS A 155 -7.18 -9.93 -12.74
C HIS A 155 -6.31 -11.03 -13.35
N ASP A 156 -6.90 -12.01 -14.00
CA ASP A 156 -6.20 -13.16 -14.57
C ASP A 156 -5.40 -12.82 -15.84
N ARG A 157 -5.60 -11.63 -16.45
CA ARG A 157 -4.72 -11.13 -17.52
C ARG A 157 -3.30 -10.86 -17.02
N TYR A 158 -3.16 -10.39 -15.82
CA TYR A 158 -1.89 -9.93 -15.26
C TYR A 158 -1.37 -10.81 -14.14
N ARG A 159 -2.26 -11.26 -13.22
CA ARG A 159 -1.86 -11.98 -12.00
C ARG A 159 -1.96 -13.48 -12.20
N VAL A 160 -1.00 -13.99 -12.94
CA VAL A 160 -0.87 -15.42 -13.24
C VAL A 160 0.26 -16.06 -12.43
N ASP A 161 0.19 -17.36 -12.25
CA ASP A 161 1.31 -18.15 -11.74
C ASP A 161 2.39 -18.38 -12.83
N TYR A 162 3.45 -19.10 -12.50
CA TYR A 162 4.53 -19.39 -13.46
C TYR A 162 4.12 -20.39 -14.56
N SER A 163 2.97 -21.04 -14.45
CA SER A 163 2.38 -21.86 -15.52
C SER A 163 1.45 -21.06 -16.45
N GLY A 164 1.20 -19.78 -16.14
CA GLY A 164 0.27 -18.92 -16.87
C GLY A 164 -1.18 -19.06 -16.42
N LYS A 165 -1.47 -19.80 -15.34
CA LYS A 165 -2.81 -19.93 -14.79
C LYS A 165 -3.18 -18.71 -13.95
N GLY A 166 -4.37 -18.15 -14.18
CA GLY A 166 -4.94 -17.07 -13.40
C GLY A 166 -5.16 -17.44 -11.93
N SER A 167 -5.05 -16.46 -11.05
CA SER A 167 -5.13 -16.65 -9.59
C SER A 167 -6.50 -16.33 -8.99
N PHE A 168 -7.41 -15.68 -9.71
CA PHE A 168 -8.69 -15.19 -9.22
C PHE A 168 -9.52 -16.24 -8.46
N ASP A 169 -9.79 -17.38 -9.11
CA ASP A 169 -10.64 -18.43 -8.52
C ASP A 169 -10.02 -19.06 -7.26
N THR A 170 -8.70 -18.99 -7.13
CA THR A 170 -7.98 -19.49 -5.95
C THR A 170 -8.05 -18.51 -4.78
N ILE A 171 -7.88 -17.20 -5.06
CA ILE A 171 -7.69 -16.21 -3.99
C ILE A 171 -9.00 -15.64 -3.47
N VAL A 172 -10.03 -15.46 -4.32
CA VAL A 172 -11.30 -14.84 -3.90
C VAL A 172 -11.95 -15.55 -2.73
N PRO A 173 -12.13 -16.88 -2.72
CA PRO A 173 -12.69 -17.57 -1.56
C PRO A 173 -11.86 -17.40 -0.28
N LYS A 174 -10.53 -17.33 -0.42
CA LYS A 174 -9.63 -17.11 0.72
C LYS A 174 -9.75 -15.70 1.28
N PHE A 175 -9.86 -14.70 0.41
CA PHE A 175 -10.09 -13.31 0.81
C PHE A 175 -11.43 -13.15 1.52
N GLN A 176 -12.50 -13.73 0.99
CA GLN A 176 -13.82 -13.71 1.63
C GLN A 176 -13.78 -14.37 3.01
N LYS A 177 -13.10 -15.52 3.16
CA LYS A 177 -12.92 -16.19 4.45
C LYS A 177 -12.14 -15.32 5.44
N LEU A 178 -11.04 -14.72 5.01
CA LEU A 178 -10.21 -13.85 5.84
C LEU A 178 -11.02 -12.61 6.28
N VAL A 179 -11.64 -11.89 5.35
CA VAL A 179 -12.41 -10.67 5.64
C VAL A 179 -13.55 -10.96 6.60
N LYS A 180 -14.29 -12.06 6.38
CA LYS A 180 -15.34 -12.48 7.32
C LYS A 180 -14.81 -12.73 8.73
N ALA A 181 -13.65 -13.38 8.84
CA ALA A 181 -13.02 -13.68 10.12
C ALA A 181 -12.40 -12.46 10.81
N ARG A 182 -12.24 -11.32 10.10
CA ARG A 182 -11.71 -10.07 10.70
C ARG A 182 -12.72 -9.34 11.60
N GLU A 183 -14.01 -9.63 11.49
CA GLU A 183 -15.05 -9.08 12.38
C GLU A 183 -14.98 -7.54 12.53
N GLY A 184 -14.80 -6.82 11.42
CA GLY A 184 -14.71 -5.36 11.39
C GLY A 184 -13.31 -4.79 11.64
N LYS A 185 -12.26 -5.61 11.79
CA LYS A 185 -10.88 -5.11 11.81
C LYS A 185 -10.46 -4.65 10.40
N ASN A 186 -9.52 -3.72 10.35
CA ASN A 186 -9.09 -3.09 9.12
C ASN A 186 -8.55 -4.08 8.08
N TYR A 187 -9.01 -3.94 6.88
CA TYR A 187 -8.46 -4.53 5.66
C TYR A 187 -8.71 -3.58 4.50
N TYR A 188 -8.07 -3.76 3.38
CA TYR A 188 -8.57 -3.23 2.11
C TYR A 188 -8.13 -4.08 0.93
N MET A 189 -9.02 -4.10 -0.07
CA MET A 189 -8.71 -4.66 -1.37
C MET A 189 -7.89 -3.64 -2.14
N ARG A 190 -6.76 -4.05 -2.70
CA ARG A 190 -5.93 -3.19 -3.53
C ARG A 190 -5.82 -3.75 -4.93
N GLY A 191 -6.45 -3.06 -5.86
CA GLY A 191 -6.37 -3.37 -7.28
C GLY A 191 -5.49 -2.40 -8.06
N THR A 192 -5.19 -2.79 -9.29
CA THR A 192 -4.46 -1.96 -10.25
C THR A 192 -5.26 -1.87 -11.54
N PHE A 193 -5.45 -0.66 -12.05
CA PHE A 193 -6.01 -0.45 -13.38
C PHE A 193 -4.96 0.03 -14.37
N THR A 194 -5.14 -0.30 -15.63
CA THR A 194 -4.17 -0.13 -16.71
C THR A 194 -4.84 0.45 -17.95
N HIS A 195 -4.06 0.74 -18.99
CA HIS A 195 -4.61 1.06 -20.32
C HIS A 195 -5.62 0.02 -20.82
N ALA A 196 -5.47 -1.24 -20.47
CA ALA A 196 -6.38 -2.31 -20.91
C ALA A 196 -7.72 -2.37 -20.15
N ASN A 197 -7.82 -1.69 -18.99
CA ASN A 197 -9.06 -1.58 -18.19
C ASN A 197 -9.21 -0.17 -17.60
N PRO A 198 -9.24 0.89 -18.42
CA PRO A 198 -9.44 2.26 -17.94
C PRO A 198 -10.86 2.45 -17.36
N ASP A 199 -11.78 1.50 -17.62
CA ASP A 199 -13.14 1.39 -17.09
C ASP A 199 -13.18 0.73 -15.70
N PHE A 200 -12.27 1.11 -14.83
CA PHE A 200 -12.02 0.46 -13.53
C PHE A 200 -13.22 0.47 -12.56
N LEU A 201 -14.23 1.30 -12.80
CA LEU A 201 -15.47 1.28 -12.00
C LEU A 201 -16.16 -0.08 -12.05
N LYS A 202 -16.08 -0.79 -13.18
CA LYS A 202 -16.60 -2.15 -13.29
C LYS A 202 -15.82 -3.13 -12.40
N ASP A 203 -14.54 -2.88 -12.20
CA ASP A 203 -13.69 -3.66 -11.31
C ASP A 203 -14.02 -3.41 -9.84
N VAL A 204 -14.31 -2.14 -9.50
CA VAL A 204 -14.84 -1.75 -8.19
C VAL A 204 -16.20 -2.43 -7.94
N GLN A 205 -17.11 -2.39 -8.92
CA GLN A 205 -18.42 -3.05 -8.79
C GLN A 205 -18.29 -4.54 -8.56
N GLN A 206 -17.39 -5.22 -9.28
CA GLN A 206 -17.11 -6.64 -9.05
C GLN A 206 -16.62 -6.93 -7.63
N MET A 207 -15.77 -6.07 -7.06
CA MET A 207 -15.33 -6.21 -5.67
C MET A 207 -16.49 -6.03 -4.68
N LEU A 208 -17.40 -5.08 -4.94
CA LEU A 208 -18.60 -4.87 -4.13
C LEU A 208 -19.55 -6.07 -4.20
N ASP A 209 -19.75 -6.65 -5.39
CA ASP A 209 -20.58 -7.85 -5.60
C ASP A 209 -20.00 -9.08 -4.89
N LEU A 210 -18.67 -9.15 -4.75
CA LEU A 210 -17.98 -10.17 -3.95
C LEU A 210 -18.09 -9.94 -2.43
N GLY A 211 -18.70 -8.83 -1.99
CA GLY A 211 -18.94 -8.53 -0.58
C GLY A 211 -17.86 -7.69 0.09
N PHE A 212 -16.88 -7.18 -0.66
CA PHE A 212 -15.84 -6.30 -0.10
C PHE A 212 -16.36 -4.86 0.01
N ARG A 213 -15.96 -4.13 1.06
CA ARG A 213 -16.40 -2.76 1.33
C ARG A 213 -15.27 -1.77 1.58
N GLU A 214 -14.04 -2.23 1.72
CA GLU A 214 -12.84 -1.39 1.87
C GLU A 214 -11.97 -1.54 0.63
N LEU A 215 -11.95 -0.53 -0.24
CA LEU A 215 -11.45 -0.65 -1.61
C LEU A 215 -10.43 0.44 -1.95
N SER A 216 -9.44 0.07 -2.75
CA SER A 216 -8.49 0.96 -3.41
C SER A 216 -8.15 0.42 -4.80
N MET A 217 -8.16 1.30 -5.80
CA MET A 217 -7.71 1.00 -7.16
C MET A 217 -6.67 2.03 -7.57
N GLU A 218 -5.46 1.56 -7.86
CA GLU A 218 -4.34 2.43 -8.21
C GLU A 218 -4.04 2.37 -9.72
N PRO A 219 -3.64 3.46 -10.34
CA PRO A 219 -3.11 3.40 -11.69
C PRO A 219 -1.81 2.59 -11.71
N VAL A 220 -1.60 1.83 -12.78
CA VAL A 220 -0.36 1.08 -12.96
C VAL A 220 0.85 2.02 -12.98
N VAL A 221 1.91 1.62 -12.27
CA VAL A 221 3.21 2.29 -12.35
C VAL A 221 4.04 1.56 -13.41
N ALA A 222 4.08 2.13 -14.61
CA ALA A 222 4.76 1.56 -15.77
C ALA A 222 5.50 2.65 -16.54
N LYS A 223 6.50 2.24 -17.35
CA LYS A 223 7.17 3.17 -18.28
C LYS A 223 6.18 3.54 -19.40
N SER A 224 6.37 4.71 -20.00
CA SER A 224 5.47 5.23 -21.04
C SER A 224 5.39 4.37 -22.31
N ASP A 225 6.38 3.51 -22.55
CA ASP A 225 6.44 2.55 -23.66
C ASP A 225 5.89 1.15 -23.30
N ASP A 226 5.48 0.94 -22.05
CA ASP A 226 4.86 -0.32 -21.61
C ASP A 226 3.41 -0.37 -22.09
N PRO A 227 2.95 -1.50 -22.68
CA PRO A 227 1.57 -1.66 -23.15
C PRO A 227 0.48 -1.52 -22.05
N SER A 228 0.86 -1.68 -20.78
CA SER A 228 -0.06 -1.48 -19.65
C SER A 228 -0.18 -0.02 -19.20
N ALA A 229 0.75 0.85 -19.63
CA ALA A 229 0.81 2.24 -19.20
C ALA A 229 -0.44 3.02 -19.61
N LEU A 230 -0.97 3.81 -18.69
CA LEU A 230 -2.01 4.78 -19.01
C LEU A 230 -1.43 5.89 -19.88
N THR A 231 -2.22 6.34 -20.83
CA THR A 231 -1.88 7.40 -21.80
C THR A 231 -2.82 8.58 -21.70
N GLU A 232 -2.53 9.68 -22.38
CA GLU A 232 -3.44 10.83 -22.44
C GLU A 232 -4.80 10.45 -23.06
N ALA A 233 -4.84 9.42 -23.94
CA ALA A 233 -6.09 8.92 -24.52
C ALA A 233 -7.03 8.30 -23.48
N ASP A 234 -6.52 7.82 -22.36
CA ASP A 234 -7.29 7.20 -21.28
C ASP A 234 -7.89 8.22 -20.33
N ARG A 235 -7.39 9.45 -20.36
CA ARG A 235 -7.68 10.49 -19.36
C ARG A 235 -9.17 10.77 -19.19
N GLU A 236 -9.88 11.01 -20.28
CA GLU A 236 -11.31 11.33 -20.22
C GLU A 236 -12.12 10.16 -19.65
N VAL A 237 -11.78 8.93 -20.05
CA VAL A 237 -12.43 7.73 -19.53
C VAL A 237 -12.18 7.61 -18.02
N VAL A 238 -10.93 7.72 -17.59
CA VAL A 238 -10.54 7.60 -16.16
C VAL A 238 -11.21 8.70 -15.32
N MET A 239 -11.22 9.95 -15.79
CA MET A 239 -11.91 11.04 -15.09
C MET A 239 -13.40 10.74 -14.91
N LYS A 240 -14.05 10.24 -15.97
CA LYS A 240 -15.46 9.84 -15.91
C LYS A 240 -15.72 8.70 -14.93
N GLN A 241 -14.78 7.73 -14.82
CA GLN A 241 -14.90 6.66 -13.85
C GLN A 241 -14.89 7.19 -12.40
N TYR A 242 -14.03 8.16 -12.07
CA TYR A 242 -14.03 8.79 -10.76
C TYR A 242 -15.34 9.54 -10.47
N GLU A 243 -15.87 10.30 -11.43
CA GLU A 243 -17.16 10.97 -11.25
C GLU A 243 -18.32 9.98 -10.99
N ASP A 244 -18.35 8.88 -11.74
CA ASP A 244 -19.38 7.87 -11.59
C ASP A 244 -19.18 7.03 -10.31
N LEU A 245 -17.94 6.83 -9.89
CA LEU A 245 -17.61 6.21 -8.59
C LEU A 245 -18.15 7.04 -7.42
N ALA A 246 -18.02 8.38 -7.48
CA ALA A 246 -18.58 9.24 -6.44
C ALA A 246 -20.10 9.10 -6.34
N LYS A 247 -20.80 9.00 -7.49
CA LYS A 247 -22.26 8.75 -7.52
C LYS A 247 -22.59 7.37 -6.94
N LEU A 248 -21.83 6.34 -7.33
CA LEU A 248 -22.02 4.99 -6.80
C LEU A 248 -21.85 4.96 -5.27
N MET A 249 -20.88 5.69 -4.71
CA MET A 249 -20.71 5.79 -3.26
C MET A 249 -21.93 6.40 -2.57
N LEU A 250 -22.53 7.47 -3.16
CA LEU A 250 -23.76 8.07 -2.64
C LEU A 250 -24.93 7.08 -2.70
N GLU A 251 -25.10 6.34 -3.80
CA GLU A 251 -26.14 5.33 -3.93
C GLU A 251 -26.04 4.22 -2.86
N TYR A 252 -24.81 3.78 -2.55
CA TYR A 252 -24.57 2.76 -1.52
C TYR A 252 -24.83 3.33 -0.12
N ASP A 253 -24.51 4.60 0.13
CA ASP A 253 -24.82 5.28 1.39
C ASP A 253 -26.34 5.41 1.61
N GLU A 254 -27.08 5.80 0.58
CA GLU A 254 -28.55 5.85 0.61
C GLU A 254 -29.19 4.47 0.90
N LYS A 255 -28.60 3.40 0.37
CA LYS A 255 -29.03 2.00 0.63
C LYS A 255 -28.61 1.49 2.01
N LYS A 256 -27.88 2.28 2.81
CA LYS A 256 -27.33 1.91 4.13
C LYS A 256 -26.36 0.71 4.07
N ASP A 257 -25.64 0.58 2.96
CA ASP A 257 -24.58 -0.40 2.73
C ASP A 257 -23.31 0.32 2.20
N PRO A 258 -22.79 1.33 2.94
CA PRO A 258 -21.70 2.15 2.47
C PRO A 258 -20.42 1.35 2.28
N PHE A 259 -19.59 1.80 1.34
CA PHE A 259 -18.24 1.30 1.15
C PHE A 259 -17.24 2.44 1.17
N THR A 260 -16.00 2.13 1.51
CA THR A 260 -14.88 3.06 1.48
C THR A 260 -14.10 2.90 0.18
N PHE A 261 -13.85 4.01 -0.51
CA PHE A 261 -12.85 4.07 -1.57
C PHE A 261 -11.72 5.01 -1.15
N TYR A 262 -10.50 4.48 -1.05
CA TYR A 262 -9.40 5.13 -0.37
C TYR A 262 -9.07 6.54 -0.91
N HIS A 263 -9.19 6.78 -2.24
CA HIS A 263 -8.92 8.08 -2.84
C HIS A 263 -9.94 9.17 -2.43
N TYR A 264 -11.12 8.79 -1.93
CA TYR A 264 -12.13 9.72 -1.43
C TYR A 264 -12.09 9.94 0.08
N MET A 265 -11.14 9.32 0.79
CA MET A 265 -10.90 9.55 2.21
C MET A 265 -10.21 10.90 2.45
N ILE A 266 -10.92 11.99 2.17
CA ILE A 266 -10.43 13.37 2.24
C ILE A 266 -11.14 14.09 3.38
N ASP A 267 -10.39 14.70 4.29
CA ASP A 267 -10.95 15.60 5.30
C ASP A 267 -11.27 16.97 4.66
N LEU A 268 -12.52 17.16 4.31
CA LEU A 268 -13.01 18.42 3.73
C LEU A 268 -13.20 19.53 4.77
N LYS A 269 -13.28 19.20 6.06
CA LYS A 269 -13.50 20.19 7.15
C LYS A 269 -12.19 20.73 7.70
N GLY A 270 -11.19 19.88 7.90
CA GLY A 270 -9.89 20.25 8.45
C GLY A 270 -8.88 20.75 7.40
N GLY A 271 -9.19 20.56 6.11
CA GLY A 271 -8.27 20.83 5.01
C GLY A 271 -7.12 19.81 4.93
N PRO A 272 -6.25 19.95 3.94
CA PRO A 272 -5.16 18.98 3.76
C PRO A 272 -4.10 19.15 4.85
N CYS A 273 -3.64 18.02 5.39
CA CYS A 273 -2.59 18.00 6.40
C CYS A 273 -1.31 18.67 5.86
N ILE A 274 -0.84 19.72 6.56
CA ILE A 274 0.34 20.46 6.15
C ILE A 274 1.60 19.59 6.09
N TYR A 275 1.72 18.60 6.97
CA TYR A 275 2.83 17.63 6.94
C TYR A 275 2.83 16.82 5.65
N LYS A 276 1.68 16.32 5.18
CA LYS A 276 1.57 15.63 3.89
C LYS A 276 1.93 16.52 2.71
N ARG A 277 1.65 17.82 2.78
CA ARG A 277 2.05 18.78 1.74
C ARG A 277 3.55 19.00 1.67
N ILE A 278 4.24 18.97 2.81
CA ILE A 278 5.68 19.26 2.91
C ILE A 278 6.51 18.00 2.71
N SER A 279 6.15 16.90 3.37
CA SER A 279 6.94 15.64 3.38
C SER A 279 6.34 14.52 2.52
N GLY A 280 5.17 14.73 1.92
CA GLY A 280 4.50 13.69 1.13
C GLY A 280 4.21 12.43 1.96
N CYS A 281 4.63 11.27 1.46
CA CYS A 281 4.51 9.99 2.16
C CYS A 281 5.55 9.78 3.28
N GLY A 282 6.49 10.74 3.46
CA GLY A 282 7.61 10.62 4.39
C GLY A 282 8.77 9.77 3.88
N SER A 283 8.80 9.46 2.57
CA SER A 283 9.85 8.68 1.93
C SER A 283 11.25 9.23 2.25
N GLY A 284 12.13 8.36 2.76
CA GLY A 284 13.51 8.70 3.13
C GLY A 284 13.68 9.56 4.39
N THR A 285 12.59 9.96 5.05
CA THR A 285 12.63 10.77 6.28
C THR A 285 11.89 10.13 7.44
N GLU A 286 10.65 9.74 7.24
CA GLU A 286 9.81 9.10 8.27
C GLU A 286 9.48 7.63 7.94
N TYR A 287 9.61 7.25 6.66
CA TYR A 287 9.32 5.93 6.14
C TYR A 287 10.47 5.44 5.28
N MET A 288 10.93 4.22 5.51
CA MET A 288 12.01 3.58 4.78
C MET A 288 11.66 2.12 4.44
N ALA A 289 12.25 1.61 3.36
CA ALA A 289 12.20 0.19 3.03
C ALA A 289 13.51 -0.50 3.43
N VAL A 290 13.40 -1.75 3.88
CA VAL A 290 14.54 -2.60 4.27
C VAL A 290 14.54 -3.84 3.39
N THR A 291 15.65 -4.08 2.69
CA THR A 291 15.81 -5.27 1.84
C THR A 291 16.09 -6.53 2.67
N PRO A 292 16.02 -7.75 2.09
CA PRO A 292 16.41 -8.98 2.77
C PRO A 292 17.86 -9.00 3.27
N TRP A 293 18.73 -8.16 2.72
CA TRP A 293 20.14 -8.03 3.11
C TRP A 293 20.37 -6.98 4.20
N GLY A 294 19.35 -6.16 4.52
CA GLY A 294 19.42 -5.12 5.53
C GLY A 294 19.74 -3.74 4.99
N ASP A 295 19.75 -3.55 3.66
CA ASP A 295 19.96 -2.22 3.06
C ASP A 295 18.71 -1.36 3.24
N LEU A 296 18.92 -0.08 3.56
CA LEU A 296 17.87 0.91 3.72
C LEU A 296 17.69 1.73 2.44
N TYR A 297 16.45 1.81 1.98
CA TYR A 297 16.05 2.62 0.83
C TYR A 297 14.95 3.62 1.21
N PRO A 298 14.93 4.79 0.56
CA PRO A 298 13.94 5.81 0.86
C PRO A 298 12.52 5.43 0.44
N CYS A 299 12.36 4.48 -0.48
CA CYS A 299 11.06 4.10 -1.04
C CYS A 299 11.01 2.60 -1.33
N LEU A 300 9.87 1.98 -1.06
CA LEU A 300 9.64 0.55 -1.33
C LEU A 300 9.69 0.20 -2.84
N LEU A 301 9.48 1.19 -3.72
CA LEU A 301 9.57 1.00 -5.18
C LEU A 301 11.01 0.95 -5.70
N TYR A 302 11.98 1.50 -4.94
CA TYR A 302 13.37 1.71 -5.35
C TYR A 302 14.31 1.00 -4.40
N THR A 303 14.24 -0.32 -4.35
CA THR A 303 15.06 -1.14 -3.47
C THR A 303 16.16 -1.92 -4.21
N SER A 304 16.60 -1.39 -5.36
CA SER A 304 17.76 -1.90 -6.09
C SER A 304 18.51 -0.76 -6.79
N ASP A 305 19.80 -0.93 -7.04
CA ASP A 305 20.62 0.04 -7.76
C ASP A 305 20.17 0.21 -9.23
N ALA A 306 19.50 -0.79 -9.80
CA ALA A 306 18.91 -0.72 -11.14
C ALA A 306 17.77 0.30 -11.25
N ALA A 307 17.08 0.61 -10.16
CA ALA A 307 16.00 1.60 -10.10
C ALA A 307 16.51 3.06 -10.05
N ARG A 308 17.83 3.27 -9.94
CA ARG A 308 18.47 4.59 -9.92
C ARG A 308 18.87 5.12 -11.29
N ARG A 309 18.60 4.37 -12.38
CA ARG A 309 18.96 4.74 -13.75
C ARG A 309 17.77 5.23 -14.55
#